data_1b1ee6ab4982c4144dd8ce870ba2311c
#
_entry.id   1b1ee6ab4982c4144dd8ce870ba2311c
#
_cell.length_a   1.000
_cell.length_b   1.000
_cell.length_c   1.000
_cell.angle_alpha   90.00
_cell.angle_beta   90.00
_cell.angle_gamma   90.00
#
_symmetry.space_group_name_H-M   'P 1'
#
loop_
_entity.id
_entity.type
_entity.pdbx_description
1 polymer ?
#
loop_
_entity_poly.entity_id
_entity_poly.type
_entity_poly.pdbx_seq_one_letter_code
_entity_poly.pdbx_strand_id
1 'polypeptide(L)'
;MIKSAGLLSQEEITVLRNQKSWVSVLTILSIWLQIALAFVLFILFPNFLAFIFAAAIIGAKQFQLSVLMHDGAHGLIFKNRKLNDFASQWFCAYPVMTDMIPYRKYHSLHHKYTETDRDPDIGLTRAFPTSRSSLIRKILRDLTGIAGIRRYSNAVVSSWGKNLSFIGHIKNLFLKLRGFLLTNLIIFGVLFISGNSLLYLAL
;
A
#
# COMPACT_ATOMS: atom_id res chain seq x y z
N MET A 1 23.95 -6.21 -13.31
CA MET A 1 22.93 -5.54 -14.16
C MET A 1 23.18 -5.94 -15.60
N ILE A 2 22.29 -6.71 -16.20
CA ILE A 2 22.31 -6.94 -17.65
C ILE A 2 21.98 -5.58 -18.26
N LYS A 3 22.92 -4.97 -18.97
CA LYS A 3 22.65 -3.76 -19.74
C LYS A 3 21.60 -4.14 -20.78
N SER A 4 20.42 -3.54 -20.69
CA SER A 4 19.36 -3.65 -21.71
C SER A 4 19.79 -3.05 -23.09
N ALA A 5 20.99 -2.51 -23.15
CA ALA A 5 21.62 -1.98 -24.35
C ALA A 5 21.84 -3.13 -25.35
N GLY A 6 20.88 -3.30 -26.26
CA GLY A 6 20.94 -4.28 -27.33
C GLY A 6 19.70 -5.16 -27.51
N LEU A 7 18.79 -5.20 -26.50
CA LEU A 7 17.55 -5.99 -26.60
C LEU A 7 16.39 -5.21 -27.20
N LEU A 8 16.37 -3.89 -27.03
CA LEU A 8 15.32 -3.00 -27.54
C LEU A 8 15.95 -1.81 -28.27
N SER A 9 15.34 -1.38 -29.37
CA SER A 9 15.67 -0.13 -30.04
C SER A 9 15.29 1.10 -29.21
N GLN A 10 15.87 2.26 -29.47
CA GLN A 10 15.50 3.52 -28.81
C GLN A 10 14.04 3.91 -29.07
N GLU A 11 13.50 3.56 -30.23
CA GLU A 11 12.11 3.76 -30.57
C GLU A 11 11.17 2.93 -29.70
N GLU A 12 11.45 1.63 -29.55
CA GLU A 12 10.70 0.72 -28.67
C GLU A 12 10.76 1.20 -27.22
N ILE A 13 11.92 1.61 -26.72
CA ILE A 13 12.08 2.17 -25.36
C ILE A 13 11.22 3.43 -25.20
N THR A 14 11.17 4.31 -26.19
CA THR A 14 10.38 5.54 -26.15
C THR A 14 8.89 5.25 -26.11
N VAL A 15 8.43 4.29 -26.93
CA VAL A 15 7.02 3.83 -26.92
C VAL A 15 6.65 3.22 -25.58
N LEU A 16 7.48 2.32 -25.04
CA LEU A 16 7.25 1.64 -23.75
C LEU A 16 7.25 2.63 -22.57
N ARG A 17 8.05 3.69 -22.63
CA ARG A 17 8.09 4.75 -21.61
C ARG A 17 6.99 5.79 -21.73
N ASN A 18 6.15 5.71 -22.75
CA ASN A 18 5.08 6.68 -22.95
C ASN A 18 3.91 6.43 -21.99
N GLN A 19 3.98 7.06 -20.82
CA GLN A 19 2.94 6.96 -19.79
C GLN A 19 1.63 7.57 -20.26
N LYS A 20 0.55 6.80 -20.13
CA LYS A 20 -0.83 7.26 -20.37
C LYS A 20 -1.49 7.61 -19.04
N SER A 21 -1.30 8.82 -18.55
CA SER A 21 -1.78 9.27 -17.23
C SER A 21 -3.29 9.05 -17.00
N TRP A 22 -4.11 9.10 -18.07
CA TRP A 22 -5.54 8.81 -17.98
C TRP A 22 -5.84 7.35 -17.56
N VAL A 23 -4.99 6.38 -17.95
CA VAL A 23 -5.10 4.99 -17.51
C VAL A 23 -4.90 4.91 -16.01
N SER A 24 -3.89 5.61 -15.47
CA SER A 24 -3.65 5.66 -14.03
C SER A 24 -4.81 6.28 -13.26
N VAL A 25 -5.42 7.34 -13.79
CA VAL A 25 -6.64 7.94 -13.21
C VAL A 25 -7.77 6.92 -13.14
N LEU A 26 -8.06 6.26 -14.26
CA LEU A 26 -9.13 5.26 -14.31
C LEU A 26 -8.83 4.07 -13.37
N THR A 27 -7.58 3.64 -13.27
CA THR A 27 -7.18 2.57 -12.36
C THR A 27 -7.42 2.96 -10.90
N ILE A 28 -6.97 4.14 -10.48
CA ILE A 28 -7.19 4.64 -9.10
C ILE A 28 -8.69 4.75 -8.82
N LEU A 29 -9.46 5.38 -9.71
CA LEU A 29 -10.90 5.52 -9.54
C LEU A 29 -11.62 4.17 -9.48
N SER A 30 -11.24 3.22 -10.34
CA SER A 30 -11.80 1.86 -10.34
C SER A 30 -11.54 1.13 -9.02
N ILE A 31 -10.36 1.27 -8.43
CA ILE A 31 -10.03 0.66 -7.13
C ILE A 31 -10.94 1.24 -6.04
N TRP A 32 -11.03 2.56 -5.94
CA TRP A 32 -11.86 3.22 -4.95
C TRP A 32 -13.34 2.93 -5.13
N LEU A 33 -13.81 2.87 -6.38
CA LEU A 33 -15.19 2.47 -6.69
C LEU A 33 -15.47 1.04 -6.22
N GLN A 34 -14.55 0.10 -6.45
CA GLN A 34 -14.72 -1.29 -6.02
C GLN A 34 -14.70 -1.42 -4.48
N ILE A 35 -13.89 -0.63 -3.78
CA ILE A 35 -13.96 -0.54 -2.30
C ILE A 35 -15.33 -0.02 -1.86
N ALA A 36 -15.82 1.07 -2.46
CA ALA A 36 -17.13 1.61 -2.13
C ALA A 36 -18.26 0.60 -2.40
N LEU A 37 -18.21 -0.09 -3.55
CA LEU A 37 -19.19 -1.14 -3.89
C LEU A 37 -19.15 -2.33 -2.93
N ALA A 38 -17.98 -2.68 -2.37
CA ALA A 38 -17.87 -3.72 -1.36
C ALA A 38 -18.60 -3.32 -0.06
N PHE A 39 -18.49 -2.07 0.38
CA PHE A 39 -19.30 -1.55 1.49
C PHE A 39 -20.80 -1.58 1.17
N VAL A 40 -21.20 -1.11 0.00
CA VAL A 40 -22.61 -1.13 -0.44
C VAL A 40 -23.14 -2.57 -0.49
N LEU A 41 -22.39 -3.52 -0.99
CA LEU A 41 -22.76 -4.95 -1.00
C LEU A 41 -23.10 -5.43 0.42
N PHE A 42 -22.25 -5.13 1.40
CA PHE A 42 -22.49 -5.58 2.77
C PHE A 42 -23.63 -4.81 3.44
N ILE A 43 -23.85 -3.52 3.12
CA ILE A 43 -25.00 -2.75 3.61
C ILE A 43 -26.33 -3.34 3.12
N LEU A 44 -26.39 -3.73 1.84
CA LEU A 44 -27.60 -4.29 1.24
C LEU A 44 -27.86 -5.75 1.65
N PHE A 45 -26.81 -6.51 1.91
CA PHE A 45 -26.86 -7.92 2.24
C PHE A 45 -26.05 -8.23 3.50
N PRO A 46 -26.49 -7.81 4.71
CA PRO A 46 -25.70 -7.92 5.94
C PRO A 46 -25.69 -9.35 6.47
N ASN A 47 -24.95 -10.24 5.81
CA ASN A 47 -24.75 -11.62 6.21
C ASN A 47 -23.28 -12.04 6.13
N PHE A 48 -22.94 -13.19 6.73
CA PHE A 48 -21.57 -13.67 6.84
C PHE A 48 -20.89 -13.85 5.48
N LEU A 49 -21.60 -14.32 4.49
CA LEU A 49 -21.04 -14.54 3.14
C LEU A 49 -20.69 -13.21 2.47
N ALA A 50 -21.59 -12.23 2.51
CA ALA A 50 -21.35 -10.89 1.99
C ALA A 50 -20.19 -10.19 2.73
N PHE A 51 -20.07 -10.40 4.06
CA PHE A 51 -18.92 -9.93 4.84
C PHE A 51 -17.59 -10.49 4.29
N ILE A 52 -17.50 -11.81 4.11
CA ILE A 52 -16.28 -12.46 3.60
C ILE A 52 -15.93 -11.94 2.20
N PHE A 53 -16.91 -11.78 1.31
CA PHE A 53 -16.68 -11.23 -0.04
C PHE A 53 -16.23 -9.76 0.02
N ALA A 54 -16.88 -8.93 0.83
CA ALA A 54 -16.52 -7.53 0.98
C ALA A 54 -15.10 -7.39 1.55
N ALA A 55 -14.77 -8.12 2.61
CA ALA A 55 -13.44 -8.13 3.21
C ALA A 55 -12.35 -8.59 2.22
N ALA A 56 -12.63 -9.64 1.43
CA ALA A 56 -11.70 -10.13 0.41
C ALA A 56 -11.47 -9.10 -0.69
N ILE A 57 -12.54 -8.43 -1.18
CA ILE A 57 -12.43 -7.36 -2.18
C ILE A 57 -11.63 -6.19 -1.61
N ILE A 58 -11.97 -5.68 -0.43
CA ILE A 58 -11.28 -4.55 0.20
C ILE A 58 -9.79 -4.88 0.41
N GLY A 59 -9.45 -6.05 0.96
CA GLY A 59 -8.08 -6.48 1.14
C GLY A 59 -7.29 -6.57 -0.17
N ALA A 60 -7.89 -7.14 -1.23
CA ALA A 60 -7.28 -7.19 -2.55
C ALA A 60 -7.05 -5.79 -3.14
N LYS A 61 -7.99 -4.84 -2.92
CA LYS A 61 -7.85 -3.45 -3.39
C LYS A 61 -6.83 -2.66 -2.58
N GLN A 62 -6.74 -2.88 -1.27
CA GLN A 62 -5.65 -2.31 -0.46
C GLN A 62 -4.27 -2.78 -0.93
N PHE A 63 -4.14 -4.06 -1.28
CA PHE A 63 -2.91 -4.57 -1.90
C PHE A 63 -2.63 -3.89 -3.24
N GLN A 64 -3.64 -3.72 -4.10
CA GLN A 64 -3.51 -3.03 -5.38
C GLN A 64 -3.11 -1.56 -5.21
N LEU A 65 -3.61 -0.85 -4.18
CA LEU A 65 -3.16 0.49 -3.82
C LEU A 65 -1.67 0.50 -3.45
N SER A 66 -1.19 -0.53 -2.73
CA SER A 66 0.24 -0.67 -2.39
C SER A 66 1.10 -0.87 -3.65
N VAL A 67 0.62 -1.61 -4.66
CA VAL A 67 1.29 -1.76 -5.96
C VAL A 67 1.35 -0.42 -6.71
N LEU A 68 0.24 0.32 -6.75
CA LEU A 68 0.25 1.66 -7.36
C LEU A 68 1.15 2.65 -6.61
N MET A 69 1.22 2.58 -5.29
CA MET A 69 2.16 3.37 -4.50
C MET A 69 3.61 3.04 -4.89
N HIS A 70 3.94 1.77 -5.10
CA HIS A 70 5.24 1.32 -5.61
C HIS A 70 5.54 1.92 -6.99
N ASP A 71 4.60 1.86 -7.93
CA ASP A 71 4.74 2.48 -9.26
C ASP A 71 4.90 3.99 -9.15
N GLY A 72 4.18 4.62 -8.22
CA GLY A 72 4.35 6.03 -7.88
C GLY A 72 5.73 6.36 -7.33
N ALA A 73 6.35 5.46 -6.56
CA ALA A 73 7.73 5.62 -6.10
C ALA A 73 8.71 5.67 -7.28
N HIS A 74 8.46 4.92 -8.35
CA HIS A 74 9.20 5.00 -9.62
C HIS A 74 8.80 6.20 -10.50
N GLY A 75 7.73 6.92 -10.18
CA GLY A 75 7.24 8.05 -10.97
C GLY A 75 6.44 7.61 -12.20
N LEU A 76 5.81 6.44 -12.16
CA LEU A 76 5.15 5.81 -13.30
C LEU A 76 3.63 6.08 -13.37
N ILE A 77 3.02 6.73 -12.37
CA ILE A 77 1.58 7.01 -12.37
C ILE A 77 1.25 8.24 -13.24
N PHE A 78 2.01 9.33 -13.11
CA PHE A 78 1.81 10.54 -13.88
C PHE A 78 3.12 11.11 -14.43
N LYS A 79 3.07 11.67 -15.66
CA LYS A 79 4.22 12.38 -16.26
C LYS A 79 4.66 13.58 -15.41
N ASN A 80 3.70 14.32 -14.84
CA ASN A 80 3.99 15.42 -13.92
C ASN A 80 4.41 14.85 -12.56
N ARG A 81 5.65 15.13 -12.14
CA ARG A 81 6.21 14.60 -10.90
C ARG A 81 5.44 14.99 -9.64
N LYS A 82 4.99 16.24 -9.57
CA LYS A 82 4.22 16.72 -8.41
C LYS A 82 2.87 16.02 -8.32
N LEU A 83 2.19 15.84 -9.45
CA LEU A 83 0.93 15.11 -9.52
C LEU A 83 1.12 13.63 -9.21
N ASN A 84 2.19 13.02 -9.72
CA ASN A 84 2.57 11.64 -9.40
C ASN A 84 2.74 11.46 -7.89
N ASP A 85 3.51 12.33 -7.26
CA ASP A 85 3.80 12.24 -5.83
C ASP A 85 2.55 12.50 -4.99
N PHE A 86 1.74 13.48 -5.36
CA PHE A 86 0.47 13.76 -4.70
C PHE A 86 -0.51 12.58 -4.78
N ALA A 87 -0.77 12.08 -6.00
CA ALA A 87 -1.73 10.98 -6.20
C ALA A 87 -1.27 9.69 -5.53
N SER A 88 0.01 9.33 -5.69
CA SER A 88 0.58 8.13 -5.06
C SER A 88 0.53 8.21 -3.54
N GLN A 89 0.77 9.39 -2.97
CA GLN A 89 0.76 9.60 -1.53
C GLN A 89 -0.64 9.53 -0.95
N TRP A 90 -1.58 10.31 -1.51
CA TRP A 90 -2.91 10.51 -0.91
C TRP A 90 -3.90 9.40 -1.26
N PHE A 91 -3.87 8.91 -2.49
CA PHE A 91 -4.85 7.92 -2.96
C PHE A 91 -4.35 6.49 -2.90
N CYS A 92 -3.03 6.26 -2.74
CA CYS A 92 -2.47 4.92 -2.75
C CYS A 92 -1.72 4.56 -1.45
N ALA A 93 -0.86 5.44 -0.92
CA ALA A 93 -0.01 5.12 0.22
C ALA A 93 -0.72 5.31 1.58
N TYR A 94 -1.26 6.49 1.83
CA TYR A 94 -1.90 6.82 3.12
C TYR A 94 -3.07 5.90 3.49
N PRO A 95 -3.96 5.49 2.57
CA PRO A 95 -5.04 4.56 2.91
C PRO A 95 -4.56 3.24 3.50
N VAL A 96 -3.37 2.80 3.14
CA VAL A 96 -2.78 1.52 3.57
C VAL A 96 -1.64 1.69 4.59
N MET A 97 -1.65 2.82 5.33
CA MET A 97 -0.68 3.13 6.40
C MET A 97 0.77 3.05 5.93
N THR A 98 1.02 3.60 4.74
CA THR A 98 2.36 3.68 4.14
C THR A 98 2.65 5.13 3.75
N ASP A 99 3.92 5.50 3.68
CA ASP A 99 4.38 6.80 3.17
C ASP A 99 5.29 6.54 1.96
N MET A 100 4.85 6.99 0.77
CA MET A 100 5.53 6.74 -0.49
C MET A 100 6.91 7.42 -0.55
N ILE A 101 7.08 8.58 0.09
CA ILE A 101 8.34 9.33 0.01
C ILE A 101 9.49 8.61 0.73
N PRO A 102 9.36 8.17 2.01
CA PRO A 102 10.35 7.32 2.64
C PRO A 102 10.50 5.97 1.94
N TYR A 103 9.39 5.37 1.49
CA TYR A 103 9.40 4.11 0.75
C TYR A 103 10.26 4.21 -0.52
N ARG A 104 10.14 5.29 -1.31
CA ARG A 104 10.96 5.52 -2.51
C ARG A 104 12.45 5.47 -2.20
N LYS A 105 12.87 6.10 -1.10
CA LYS A 105 14.29 6.08 -0.69
C LYS A 105 14.77 4.67 -0.34
N TYR A 106 13.98 3.97 0.46
CA TYR A 106 14.23 2.57 0.84
C TYR A 106 14.30 1.66 -0.38
N HIS A 107 13.28 1.74 -1.25
CA HIS A 107 13.15 0.92 -2.44
C HIS A 107 14.23 1.20 -3.50
N SER A 108 14.71 2.44 -3.60
CA SER A 108 15.88 2.77 -4.43
C SER A 108 17.16 2.08 -3.96
N LEU A 109 17.33 1.85 -2.65
CA LEU A 109 18.44 1.09 -2.12
C LEU A 109 18.31 -0.40 -2.47
N HIS A 110 17.08 -0.95 -2.39
CA HIS A 110 16.79 -2.31 -2.85
C HIS A 110 17.21 -2.49 -4.31
N HIS A 111 16.76 -1.63 -5.22
CA HIS A 111 17.15 -1.71 -6.63
C HIS A 111 18.67 -1.57 -6.86
N LYS A 112 19.35 -0.75 -6.04
CA LYS A 112 20.79 -0.55 -6.15
C LYS A 112 21.60 -1.77 -5.67
N TYR A 113 21.10 -2.46 -4.65
CA TYR A 113 21.83 -3.51 -3.95
C TYR A 113 21.13 -4.87 -4.00
N THR A 114 20.18 -5.06 -4.92
CA THR A 114 19.37 -6.29 -5.06
C THR A 114 20.22 -7.55 -4.91
N GLU A 115 19.74 -8.48 -4.06
CA GLU A 115 20.37 -9.78 -3.76
C GLU A 115 21.78 -9.70 -3.16
N THR A 116 22.19 -8.54 -2.63
CA THR A 116 23.44 -8.41 -1.85
C THR A 116 23.13 -8.28 -0.36
N ASP A 117 24.15 -8.40 0.51
CA ASP A 117 23.99 -8.16 1.96
C ASP A 117 23.60 -6.71 2.32
N ARG A 118 23.68 -5.78 1.37
CA ARG A 118 23.24 -4.38 1.52
C ARG A 118 21.80 -4.15 1.07
N ASP A 119 21.17 -5.17 0.50
CA ASP A 119 19.78 -5.09 0.07
C ASP A 119 18.86 -5.03 1.31
N PRO A 120 18.11 -3.93 1.51
CA PRO A 120 17.20 -3.83 2.66
C PRO A 120 16.08 -4.88 2.63
N ASP A 121 15.77 -5.48 1.47
CA ASP A 121 14.74 -6.51 1.28
C ASP A 121 15.31 -7.93 1.27
N ILE A 122 16.62 -8.13 1.48
CA ILE A 122 17.25 -9.47 1.47
C ILE A 122 16.58 -10.44 2.44
N GLY A 123 16.01 -9.95 3.53
CA GLY A 123 15.27 -10.77 4.48
C GLY A 123 14.00 -11.41 3.93
N LEU A 124 13.46 -10.91 2.81
CA LEU A 124 12.28 -11.46 2.14
C LEU A 124 12.65 -12.67 1.27
N THR A 125 13.84 -12.71 0.72
CA THR A 125 14.30 -13.75 -0.24
C THR A 125 15.27 -14.73 0.36
N ARG A 126 16.08 -14.34 1.34
CA ARG A 126 17.15 -15.17 1.96
C ARG A 126 16.67 -16.55 2.47
N ALA A 127 15.39 -16.66 2.87
CA ALA A 127 14.84 -17.93 3.36
C ALA A 127 14.42 -18.90 2.25
N PHE A 128 14.50 -18.51 0.98
CA PHE A 128 14.13 -19.38 -0.13
C PHE A 128 15.33 -20.16 -0.68
N PRO A 129 15.11 -21.45 -1.11
CA PRO A 129 13.83 -22.17 -1.11
C PRO A 129 13.36 -22.54 0.30
N THR A 130 12.06 -22.41 0.58
CA THR A 130 11.50 -22.67 1.91
C THR A 130 10.75 -24.02 1.97
N SER A 131 10.57 -24.57 3.18
CA SER A 131 9.82 -25.81 3.37
C SER A 131 8.31 -25.60 3.18
N ARG A 132 7.58 -26.68 2.79
CA ARG A 132 6.11 -26.65 2.68
C ARG A 132 5.43 -26.23 3.98
N SER A 133 5.92 -26.68 5.13
CA SER A 133 5.38 -26.28 6.44
C SER A 133 5.58 -24.79 6.72
N SER A 134 6.71 -24.19 6.30
CA SER A 134 6.94 -22.76 6.42
C SER A 134 6.00 -21.96 5.53
N LEU A 135 5.76 -22.40 4.30
CA LEU A 135 4.80 -21.80 3.38
C LEU A 135 3.37 -21.83 3.94
N ILE A 136 2.93 -23.00 4.45
CA ILE A 136 1.61 -23.15 5.08
C ILE A 136 1.46 -22.19 6.27
N ARG A 137 2.46 -22.14 7.16
CA ARG A 137 2.43 -21.18 8.29
C ARG A 137 2.34 -19.72 7.82
N LYS A 138 3.01 -19.37 6.72
CA LYS A 138 2.91 -18.03 6.13
C LYS A 138 1.49 -17.76 5.64
N ILE A 139 0.92 -18.67 4.85
CA ILE A 139 -0.44 -18.56 4.32
C ILE A 139 -1.45 -18.41 5.46
N LEU A 140 -1.36 -19.24 6.52
CA LEU A 140 -2.25 -19.15 7.67
C LEU A 140 -2.15 -17.79 8.38
N ARG A 141 -0.93 -17.26 8.57
CA ARG A 141 -0.76 -15.92 9.18
C ARG A 141 -1.36 -14.80 8.32
N ASP A 142 -1.27 -14.94 7.00
CA ASP A 142 -1.83 -13.96 6.07
C ASP A 142 -3.36 -14.04 6.08
N LEU A 143 -3.94 -15.23 5.99
CA LEU A 143 -5.39 -15.47 6.01
C LEU A 143 -6.06 -15.11 7.35
N THR A 144 -5.35 -15.27 8.48
CA THR A 144 -5.86 -14.92 9.81
C THR A 144 -5.66 -13.45 10.19
N GLY A 145 -5.10 -12.63 9.30
CA GLY A 145 -4.82 -11.21 9.56
C GLY A 145 -3.62 -10.94 10.47
N ILE A 146 -2.96 -11.98 11.03
CA ILE A 146 -1.81 -11.82 11.94
C ILE A 146 -0.67 -11.02 11.25
N ALA A 147 -0.44 -11.24 9.96
CA ALA A 147 0.56 -10.50 9.21
C ALA A 147 0.21 -9.00 9.10
N GLY A 148 -1.07 -8.68 8.86
CA GLY A 148 -1.58 -7.31 8.85
C GLY A 148 -1.43 -6.61 10.20
N ILE A 149 -1.88 -7.26 11.29
CA ILE A 149 -1.75 -6.73 12.66
C ILE A 149 -0.28 -6.43 12.97
N ARG A 150 0.63 -7.34 12.67
CA ARG A 150 2.08 -7.12 12.88
C ARG A 150 2.61 -5.94 12.07
N ARG A 151 2.19 -5.81 10.81
CA ARG A 151 2.58 -4.68 9.95
C ARG A 151 2.15 -3.35 10.55
N TYR A 152 0.88 -3.22 10.93
CA TYR A 152 0.35 -1.98 11.50
C TYR A 152 0.95 -1.69 12.88
N SER A 153 1.10 -2.69 13.74
CA SER A 153 1.77 -2.53 15.04
C SER A 153 3.22 -2.05 14.86
N ASN A 154 3.96 -2.63 13.93
CA ASN A 154 5.33 -2.20 13.64
C ASN A 154 5.39 -0.77 13.10
N ALA A 155 4.42 -0.34 12.28
CA ALA A 155 4.32 1.03 11.79
C ALA A 155 4.09 2.01 12.95
N VAL A 156 3.21 1.69 13.90
CA VAL A 156 2.98 2.50 15.10
C VAL A 156 4.22 2.55 15.98
N VAL A 157 4.81 1.40 16.31
CA VAL A 157 6.01 1.31 17.15
C VAL A 157 7.18 2.08 16.54
N SER A 158 7.42 1.93 15.24
CA SER A 158 8.48 2.67 14.53
C SER A 158 8.21 4.18 14.47
N SER A 159 6.93 4.57 14.48
CA SER A 159 6.51 5.97 14.50
C SER A 159 6.61 6.60 15.88
N TRP A 160 6.69 5.81 16.95
CA TRP A 160 6.93 6.31 18.30
C TRP A 160 8.31 6.99 18.41
N GLY A 161 9.32 6.43 17.75
CA GLY A 161 10.69 6.94 17.78
C GLY A 161 11.51 6.43 18.96
N LYS A 162 12.76 6.91 19.07
CA LYS A 162 13.68 6.54 20.15
C LYS A 162 14.28 7.80 20.75
N ASN A 163 14.59 7.76 22.06
CA ASN A 163 15.29 8.83 22.76
C ASN A 163 14.61 10.22 22.67
N LEU A 164 13.28 10.25 22.71
CA LEU A 164 12.48 11.46 22.69
C LEU A 164 11.82 11.65 24.08
N SER A 165 11.45 12.91 24.41
CA SER A 165 10.53 13.17 25.51
C SER A 165 9.13 12.60 25.17
N PHE A 166 8.26 12.43 26.17
CA PHE A 166 6.89 11.95 25.94
C PHE A 166 6.15 12.78 24.89
N ILE A 167 6.22 14.12 24.99
CA ILE A 167 5.65 15.05 24.00
C ILE A 167 6.30 14.83 22.62
N GLY A 168 7.62 14.60 22.59
CA GLY A 168 8.36 14.30 21.37
C GLY A 168 7.87 13.02 20.70
N HIS A 169 7.59 11.96 21.46
CA HIS A 169 7.01 10.72 20.95
C HIS A 169 5.64 10.96 20.32
N ILE A 170 4.73 11.66 21.01
CA ILE A 170 3.39 11.97 20.51
C ILE A 170 3.47 12.79 19.20
N LYS A 171 4.32 13.84 19.19
CA LYS A 171 4.54 14.65 18.00
C LYS A 171 5.07 13.82 16.82
N ASN A 172 6.04 12.94 17.06
CA ASN A 172 6.62 12.09 16.02
C ASN A 172 5.59 11.10 15.47
N LEU A 173 4.83 10.46 16.35
CA LEU A 173 3.74 9.56 15.99
C LEU A 173 2.73 10.29 15.08
N PHE A 174 2.24 11.46 15.53
CA PHE A 174 1.28 12.26 14.75
C PHE A 174 1.84 12.68 13.39
N LEU A 175 3.07 13.18 13.34
CA LEU A 175 3.69 13.63 12.10
C LEU A 175 3.85 12.50 11.08
N LYS A 176 4.19 11.29 11.55
CA LYS A 176 4.36 10.12 10.66
C LYS A 176 3.05 9.50 10.22
N LEU A 177 2.04 9.50 11.09
CA LEU A 177 0.75 8.85 10.80
C LEU A 177 -0.33 9.82 10.31
N ARG A 178 -0.07 11.14 10.26
CA ARG A 178 -1.08 12.17 9.93
C ARG A 178 -1.84 11.91 8.63
N GLY A 179 -1.15 11.45 7.60
CA GLY A 179 -1.77 11.16 6.31
C GLY A 179 -2.73 9.97 6.40
N PHE A 180 -2.29 8.89 7.04
CA PHE A 180 -3.15 7.74 7.34
C PHE A 180 -4.34 8.13 8.20
N LEU A 181 -4.12 8.86 9.30
CA LEU A 181 -5.18 9.31 10.19
C LEU A 181 -6.21 10.18 9.46
N LEU A 182 -5.75 11.15 8.65
CA LEU A 182 -6.65 12.01 7.88
C LEU A 182 -7.45 11.24 6.84
N THR A 183 -6.81 10.34 6.09
CA THR A 183 -7.51 9.53 5.08
C THR A 183 -8.58 8.64 5.73
N ASN A 184 -8.24 7.98 6.83
CA ASN A 184 -9.18 7.11 7.53
C ASN A 184 -10.29 7.91 8.25
N LEU A 185 -9.99 9.11 8.75
CA LEU A 185 -11.02 10.02 9.27
C LEU A 185 -12.03 10.43 8.19
N ILE A 186 -11.57 10.67 6.95
CA ILE A 186 -12.45 10.96 5.82
C ILE A 186 -13.33 9.75 5.51
N ILE A 187 -12.76 8.55 5.41
CA ILE A 187 -13.51 7.31 5.16
C ILE A 187 -14.54 7.07 6.25
N PHE A 188 -14.13 7.17 7.52
CA PHE A 188 -15.02 7.07 8.67
C PHE A 188 -16.14 8.12 8.62
N GLY A 189 -15.82 9.38 8.30
CA GLY A 189 -16.79 10.47 8.18
C GLY A 189 -17.85 10.20 7.11
N VAL A 190 -17.47 9.68 5.96
CA VAL A 190 -18.41 9.28 4.90
C VAL A 190 -19.36 8.18 5.38
N LEU A 191 -18.83 7.14 6.04
CA LEU A 191 -19.62 6.05 6.61
C LEU A 191 -20.51 6.54 7.77
N PHE A 192 -20.04 7.48 8.59
CA PHE A 192 -20.80 8.08 9.67
C PHE A 192 -22.03 8.87 9.14
N ILE A 193 -21.82 9.72 8.14
CA ILE A 193 -22.90 10.50 7.50
C ILE A 193 -23.93 9.57 6.83
N SER A 194 -23.49 8.44 6.30
CA SER A 194 -24.37 7.41 5.72
C SER A 194 -25.09 6.53 6.76
N GLY A 195 -24.88 6.76 8.07
CA GLY A 195 -25.43 5.94 9.16
C GLY A 195 -24.79 4.57 9.34
N ASN A 196 -23.60 4.34 8.73
CA ASN A 196 -22.95 3.04 8.65
C ASN A 196 -21.55 3.02 9.31
N SER A 197 -21.33 3.85 10.34
CA SER A 197 -20.00 4.02 10.97
C SER A 197 -19.38 2.73 11.53
N LEU A 198 -20.19 1.79 12.01
CA LEU A 198 -19.71 0.50 12.53
C LEU A 198 -19.04 -0.35 11.45
N LEU A 199 -19.36 -0.16 10.18
CA LEU A 199 -18.73 -0.88 9.07
C LEU A 199 -17.24 -0.56 8.95
N TYR A 200 -16.82 0.63 9.37
CA TYR A 200 -15.41 1.00 9.40
C TYR A 200 -14.58 0.09 10.33
N LEU A 201 -15.18 -0.44 11.38
CA LEU A 201 -14.52 -1.36 12.30
C LEU A 201 -14.61 -2.82 11.85
N ALA A 202 -15.60 -3.15 11.01
CA ALA A 202 -15.88 -4.50 10.55
C ALA A 202 -15.12 -4.85 9.26
N LEU A 203 -14.92 -3.90 8.35
CA LEU A 203 -14.31 -4.04 7.04
C LEU A 203 -13.08 -3.16 6.86
#